data_e9eded83d9e8395b82c12df4e4f03443
#
_entry.id   e9eded83d9e8395b82c12df4e4f03443
#
_cell.length_a   1.000
_cell.length_b   1.000
_cell.length_c   1.000
_cell.angle_alpha   90.00
_cell.angle_beta   90.00
_cell.angle_gamma   90.00
#
_symmetry.space_group_name_H-M   'P 1'
#
loop_
_entity.id
_entity.type
_entity.pdbx_description
1 polymer ?
#
loop_
_entity_poly.entity_id
_entity_poly.type
_entity_poly.pdbx_seq_one_letter_code
_entity_poly.pdbx_strand_id
1 'polypeptide(L)'
;MAEEIIVALFPCTFAEGGECTVPAGSRVVLGLGWAAKNRGLVQNFLQAQTTTISIDDAAPVDISDSYSAIGPFPDGGFATRIRHDTGVTLSAGESLQVDGMLAVSHVVPDGVIDETTNRQAFFRPEQPLSIHCRITATA
;
A
#
# COMPACT_ATOMS: atom_id res chain seq x y z
N MET A 1 24.87 10.16 2.39
CA MET A 1 23.53 10.24 1.76
C MET A 1 22.59 9.27 2.44
N ALA A 2 21.33 9.68 2.60
CA ALA A 2 20.31 8.81 3.17
C ALA A 2 19.97 7.71 2.16
N GLU A 3 19.88 6.47 2.64
CA GLU A 3 19.37 5.37 1.84
C GLU A 3 17.85 5.41 1.81
N GLU A 4 17.29 5.19 0.62
CA GLU A 4 15.84 5.02 0.50
C GLU A 4 15.43 3.65 1.00
N ILE A 5 14.35 3.59 1.77
CA ILE A 5 13.74 2.34 2.17
C ILE A 5 12.26 2.37 1.83
N ILE A 6 11.79 1.29 1.19
CA ILE A 6 10.39 1.16 0.85
C ILE A 6 9.68 0.44 1.99
N VAL A 7 8.68 1.11 2.57
CA VAL A 7 7.82 0.53 3.60
C VAL A 7 6.51 0.12 2.93
N ALA A 8 6.21 -1.17 2.94
CA ALA A 8 4.96 -1.69 2.42
C ALA A 8 3.84 -1.41 3.42
N LEU A 9 2.89 -0.56 3.04
CA LEU A 9 1.88 0.00 3.95
C LEU A 9 0.94 -1.06 4.54
N PHE A 10 0.46 -2.00 3.73
CA PHE A 10 -0.46 -3.01 4.25
C PHE A 10 0.22 -4.01 5.18
N PRO A 11 1.39 -4.57 4.85
CA PRO A 11 2.12 -5.39 5.84
C PRO A 11 2.42 -4.65 7.13
N CYS A 12 2.77 -3.37 7.09
CA CYS A 12 2.97 -2.56 8.29
C CYS A 12 1.66 -2.38 9.08
N THR A 13 0.56 -2.06 8.40
CA THR A 13 -0.76 -1.88 9.02
C THR A 13 -1.23 -3.14 9.73
N PHE A 14 -1.00 -4.30 9.14
CA PHE A 14 -1.44 -5.59 9.69
C PHE A 14 -0.42 -6.22 10.65
N ALA A 15 0.76 -5.63 10.78
CA ALA A 15 1.73 -6.06 11.77
C ALA A 15 1.20 -5.78 13.19
N GLU A 16 1.74 -6.46 14.18
CA GLU A 16 1.36 -6.25 15.57
C GLU A 16 1.53 -4.79 15.97
N GLY A 17 0.47 -4.18 16.46
CA GLY A 17 0.45 -2.77 16.85
C GLY A 17 0.47 -1.78 15.68
N GLY A 18 0.43 -2.23 14.43
CA GLY A 18 0.55 -1.34 13.27
C GLY A 18 1.89 -0.63 13.20
N GLU A 19 2.96 -1.27 13.63
CA GLU A 19 4.29 -0.69 13.73
C GLU A 19 5.31 -1.46 12.90
N CYS A 20 6.27 -0.71 12.33
CA CYS A 20 7.45 -1.29 11.71
C CYS A 20 8.67 -0.41 11.99
N THR A 21 9.86 -0.98 11.81
CA THR A 21 11.11 -0.28 12.06
C THR A 21 11.94 -0.18 10.79
N VAL A 22 12.71 0.89 10.70
CA VAL A 22 13.66 1.11 9.61
C VAL A 22 15.02 1.50 10.21
N PRO A 23 16.13 1.31 9.49
CA PRO A 23 17.42 1.79 9.96
C PRO A 23 17.44 3.31 10.13
N ALA A 24 18.14 3.79 11.13
CA ALA A 24 18.36 5.24 11.31
C ALA A 24 19.03 5.85 10.08
N GLY A 25 18.59 7.04 9.69
CA GLY A 25 19.07 7.74 8.51
C GLY A 25 18.39 7.35 7.22
N SER A 26 17.37 6.49 7.27
CA SER A 26 16.61 6.07 6.08
C SER A 26 15.65 7.17 5.62
N ARG A 27 15.61 7.38 4.31
CA ARG A 27 14.58 8.16 3.67
C ARG A 27 13.39 7.24 3.36
N VAL A 28 12.23 7.60 3.85
CA VAL A 28 11.06 6.72 3.81
C VAL A 28 10.28 6.91 2.50
N VAL A 29 10.11 5.81 1.77
CA VAL A 29 9.25 5.72 0.59
C VAL A 29 8.12 4.75 0.92
N LEU A 30 6.88 5.20 0.77
CA LEU A 30 5.70 4.38 1.06
C LEU A 30 5.32 3.56 -0.18
N GLY A 31 5.04 2.28 0.03
CA GLY A 31 4.66 1.38 -1.04
C GLY A 31 3.34 0.69 -0.76
N LEU A 32 2.54 0.55 -1.80
CA LEU A 32 1.36 -0.31 -1.80
C LEU A 32 1.06 -0.71 -3.23
N GLY A 33 0.26 -1.75 -3.40
CA GLY A 33 -0.04 -2.23 -4.74
C GLY A 33 -1.23 -3.17 -4.77
N TRP A 34 -1.59 -3.56 -5.96
CA TRP A 34 -2.64 -4.54 -6.23
C TRP A 34 -2.17 -5.51 -7.30
N ALA A 35 -2.40 -6.79 -7.06
CA ALA A 35 -2.09 -7.84 -8.02
C ALA A 35 -3.36 -8.63 -8.36
N ALA A 36 -3.47 -9.08 -9.61
CA ALA A 36 -4.59 -9.87 -10.06
C ALA A 36 -4.15 -10.87 -11.13
N LYS A 37 -5.03 -11.79 -11.46
CA LYS A 37 -4.74 -12.89 -12.40
C LYS A 37 -4.40 -12.40 -13.81
N ASN A 38 -5.02 -11.30 -14.26
CA ASN A 38 -4.79 -10.76 -15.60
C ASN A 38 -4.84 -9.23 -15.61
N ARG A 39 -4.42 -8.63 -16.74
CA ARG A 39 -4.39 -7.17 -16.89
C ARG A 39 -5.74 -6.51 -16.74
N GLY A 40 -6.79 -7.11 -17.28
CA GLY A 40 -8.14 -6.56 -17.22
C GLY A 40 -8.64 -6.38 -15.79
N LEU A 41 -8.31 -7.31 -14.92
CA LEU A 41 -8.66 -7.23 -13.50
C LEU A 41 -7.88 -6.13 -12.79
N VAL A 42 -6.61 -5.92 -13.12
CA VAL A 42 -5.82 -4.81 -12.58
C VAL A 42 -6.37 -3.46 -13.08
N GLN A 43 -6.73 -3.38 -14.35
CA GLN A 43 -7.38 -2.18 -14.90
C GLN A 43 -8.70 -1.87 -14.21
N ASN A 44 -9.50 -2.88 -13.92
CA ASN A 44 -10.75 -2.74 -13.17
C ASN A 44 -10.49 -2.15 -11.78
N PHE A 45 -9.47 -2.65 -11.09
CA PHE A 45 -9.04 -2.06 -9.82
C PHE A 45 -8.66 -0.58 -9.97
N LEU A 46 -7.81 -0.27 -10.96
CA LEU A 46 -7.36 1.11 -11.17
C LEU A 46 -8.51 2.08 -11.43
N GLN A 47 -9.54 1.64 -12.13
CA GLN A 47 -10.72 2.46 -12.41
C GLN A 47 -11.62 2.64 -11.20
N ALA A 48 -11.63 1.67 -10.28
CA ALA A 48 -12.51 1.67 -9.12
C ALA A 48 -11.92 2.36 -7.91
N GLN A 49 -10.60 2.37 -7.77
CA GLN A 49 -9.93 2.75 -6.54
C GLN A 49 -9.86 4.26 -6.31
N THR A 50 -9.91 4.62 -5.02
CA THR A 50 -9.47 5.90 -4.50
C THR A 50 -8.51 5.63 -3.35
N THR A 51 -7.32 6.20 -3.44
CA THR A 51 -6.26 5.97 -2.46
C THR A 51 -5.83 7.30 -1.87
N THR A 52 -5.93 7.43 -0.55
CA THR A 52 -5.53 8.65 0.17
C THR A 52 -4.57 8.30 1.29
N ILE A 53 -3.65 9.20 1.59
CA ILE A 53 -2.75 9.08 2.74
C ILE A 53 -2.64 10.40 3.47
N SER A 54 -2.39 10.30 4.77
CA SER A 54 -2.11 11.42 5.66
C SER A 54 -0.85 11.08 6.45
N ILE A 55 0.10 12.01 6.51
CA ILE A 55 1.37 11.82 7.20
C ILE A 55 1.39 12.77 8.39
N ASP A 56 1.62 12.22 9.60
CA ASP A 56 1.70 12.98 10.85
C ASP A 56 0.51 13.93 11.04
N ASP A 57 -0.69 13.43 10.82
CA ASP A 57 -1.97 14.16 10.95
C ASP A 57 -2.12 15.36 10.00
N ALA A 58 -1.30 15.46 8.98
CA ALA A 58 -1.51 16.46 7.93
C ALA A 58 -2.78 16.16 7.12
N ALA A 59 -3.26 17.13 6.37
CA ALA A 59 -4.44 16.94 5.52
C ALA A 59 -4.23 15.75 4.56
N PRO A 60 -5.25 14.88 4.37
CA PRO A 60 -5.14 13.76 3.44
C PRO A 60 -4.81 14.19 2.02
N VAL A 61 -3.95 13.43 1.37
CA VAL A 61 -3.55 13.64 -0.03
C VAL A 61 -4.07 12.47 -0.85
N ASP A 62 -4.72 12.77 -1.96
CA ASP A 62 -5.18 11.76 -2.92
C ASP A 62 -3.99 11.36 -3.80
N ILE A 63 -3.60 10.09 -3.71
CA ILE A 63 -2.52 9.52 -4.51
C ILE A 63 -3.02 8.49 -5.52
N SER A 64 -4.31 8.53 -5.84
CA SER A 64 -4.97 7.56 -6.74
C SER A 64 -4.33 7.50 -8.13
N ASP A 65 -3.75 8.60 -8.60
CA ASP A 65 -3.14 8.68 -9.93
C ASP A 65 -1.66 8.28 -9.94
N SER A 66 -1.12 7.87 -8.80
CA SER A 66 0.31 7.56 -8.65
C SER A 66 0.66 6.09 -8.93
N TYR A 67 -0.32 5.27 -9.29
CA TYR A 67 -0.06 3.86 -9.62
C TYR A 67 0.77 3.73 -10.89
N SER A 68 1.69 2.78 -10.86
CA SER A 68 2.54 2.48 -12.01
C SER A 68 1.74 1.84 -13.15
N ALA A 69 2.35 1.80 -14.33
CA ALA A 69 1.85 0.97 -15.42
C ALA A 69 1.75 -0.50 -14.97
N ILE A 70 0.77 -1.22 -15.51
CA ILE A 70 0.56 -2.62 -15.19
C ILE A 70 1.74 -3.44 -15.73
N GLY A 71 2.34 -4.25 -14.88
CA GLY A 71 3.44 -5.12 -15.25
C GLY A 71 3.24 -6.56 -14.75
N PRO A 72 4.06 -7.50 -15.24
CA PRO A 72 3.99 -8.88 -14.77
C PRO A 72 4.39 -9.01 -13.32
N PHE A 73 3.74 -9.94 -12.62
CA PHE A 73 4.04 -10.26 -11.23
C PHE A 73 4.82 -11.57 -11.16
N PRO A 74 5.88 -11.67 -10.32
CA PRO A 74 6.76 -12.84 -10.32
C PRO A 74 6.07 -14.20 -10.13
N ASP A 75 5.01 -14.24 -9.34
CA ASP A 75 4.26 -15.48 -9.05
C ASP A 75 3.15 -15.77 -10.07
N GLY A 76 3.15 -15.06 -11.19
CA GLY A 76 2.11 -15.14 -12.20
C GLY A 76 1.08 -14.03 -12.02
N GLY A 77 0.41 -13.66 -13.10
CA GLY A 77 -0.53 -12.54 -13.08
C GLY A 77 0.13 -11.19 -13.34
N PHE A 78 -0.54 -10.14 -12.94
CA PHE A 78 -0.13 -8.76 -13.19
C PHE A 78 -0.35 -7.90 -11.95
N ALA A 79 0.39 -6.80 -11.85
CA ALA A 79 0.33 -5.90 -10.70
C ALA A 79 0.55 -4.44 -11.11
N THR A 80 0.07 -3.55 -10.26
CA THR A 80 0.39 -2.13 -10.27
C THR A 80 0.83 -1.71 -8.87
N ARG A 81 1.65 -0.66 -8.76
CA ARG A 81 2.23 -0.24 -7.48
C ARG A 81 2.32 1.27 -7.40
N ILE A 82 2.23 1.77 -6.16
CA ILE A 82 2.59 3.14 -5.81
C ILE A 82 3.92 3.12 -5.07
N ARG A 83 4.78 4.07 -5.39
CA ARG A 83 5.93 4.45 -4.59
C ARG A 83 5.79 5.94 -4.30
N HIS A 84 5.44 6.26 -3.06
CA HIS A 84 5.27 7.64 -2.63
C HIS A 84 6.43 8.05 -1.74
N ASP A 85 7.27 8.95 -2.23
CA ASP A 85 8.39 9.50 -1.46
C ASP A 85 7.86 10.52 -0.47
N THR A 86 8.02 10.24 0.82
CA THR A 86 7.57 11.16 1.86
C THR A 86 8.43 12.41 1.97
N GLY A 87 9.64 12.40 1.42
CA GLY A 87 10.61 13.47 1.63
C GLY A 87 11.21 13.48 3.04
N VAL A 88 10.87 12.51 3.87
CA VAL A 88 11.27 12.46 5.27
C VAL A 88 12.40 11.46 5.47
N THR A 89 13.48 11.91 6.12
CA THR A 89 14.56 11.05 6.58
C THR A 89 14.47 10.96 8.10
N LEU A 90 14.38 9.73 8.63
CA LEU A 90 14.22 9.51 10.06
C LEU A 90 15.57 9.31 10.73
N SER A 91 15.87 10.15 11.71
CA SER A 91 17.01 9.95 12.62
C SER A 91 16.67 8.92 13.69
N ALA A 92 17.68 8.38 14.37
CA ALA A 92 17.48 7.39 15.42
C ALA A 92 16.40 7.81 16.42
N GLY A 93 15.42 6.93 16.65
CA GLY A 93 14.32 7.17 17.58
C GLY A 93 13.16 8.01 17.04
N GLU A 94 13.32 8.62 15.87
CA GLU A 94 12.21 9.36 15.25
C GLU A 94 11.18 8.43 14.62
N SER A 95 9.93 8.91 14.55
CA SER A 95 8.80 8.16 13.98
C SER A 95 8.05 8.98 12.96
N LEU A 96 7.36 8.27 12.08
CA LEU A 96 6.45 8.81 11.10
C LEU A 96 5.13 8.04 11.20
N GLN A 97 4.01 8.74 11.37
CA GLN A 97 2.69 8.11 11.38
C GLN A 97 2.04 8.26 10.01
N VAL A 98 1.62 7.14 9.43
CA VAL A 98 0.91 7.14 8.14
C VAL A 98 -0.48 6.56 8.36
N ASP A 99 -1.48 7.35 8.03
CA ASP A 99 -2.87 6.93 7.99
C ASP A 99 -3.41 7.10 6.59
N GLY A 100 -4.42 6.33 6.24
CA GLY A 100 -4.98 6.44 4.90
C GLY A 100 -6.08 5.45 4.65
N MET A 101 -6.50 5.41 3.41
CA MET A 101 -7.59 4.53 3.00
C MET A 101 -7.44 4.16 1.52
N LEU A 102 -7.71 2.90 1.24
CA LEU A 102 -7.89 2.40 -0.11
C LEU A 102 -9.34 1.92 -0.23
N ALA A 103 -10.12 2.59 -1.07
CA ALA A 103 -11.52 2.29 -1.30
C ALA A 103 -11.77 2.01 -2.77
N VAL A 104 -12.83 1.27 -3.07
CA VAL A 104 -13.25 0.99 -4.45
C VAL A 104 -14.71 1.37 -4.64
N SER A 105 -15.07 1.81 -5.84
CA SER A 105 -16.43 2.25 -6.16
C SER A 105 -17.35 1.11 -6.59
N HIS A 106 -16.78 -0.03 -6.95
CA HIS A 106 -17.50 -1.25 -7.30
C HIS A 106 -16.69 -2.47 -6.88
N VAL A 107 -17.28 -3.65 -6.93
CA VAL A 107 -16.61 -4.89 -6.54
C VAL A 107 -15.44 -5.18 -7.49
N VAL A 108 -14.27 -5.47 -6.92
CA VAL A 108 -13.05 -5.74 -7.67
C VAL A 108 -12.56 -7.16 -7.32
N PRO A 109 -12.75 -8.14 -8.23
CA PRO A 109 -12.19 -9.47 -8.05
C PRO A 109 -10.72 -9.48 -8.47
N ASP A 110 -9.92 -10.34 -7.85
CA ASP A 110 -8.52 -10.55 -8.26
C ASP A 110 -8.34 -11.73 -9.22
N GLY A 111 -9.38 -12.52 -9.43
CA GLY A 111 -9.35 -13.68 -10.32
C GLY A 111 -8.64 -14.90 -9.73
N VAL A 112 -8.20 -14.83 -8.49
CA VAL A 112 -7.50 -15.92 -7.81
C VAL A 112 -8.48 -16.70 -6.94
N ILE A 113 -8.50 -18.02 -7.08
CA ILE A 113 -9.35 -18.89 -6.27
C ILE A 113 -8.49 -19.50 -5.17
N ASP A 114 -8.93 -19.32 -3.93
CA ASP A 114 -8.32 -20.00 -2.80
C ASP A 114 -8.67 -21.48 -2.84
N GLU A 115 -7.66 -22.33 -3.03
CA GLU A 115 -7.85 -23.78 -3.16
C GLU A 115 -8.42 -24.42 -1.88
N THR A 116 -8.12 -23.83 -0.72
CA THR A 116 -8.60 -24.35 0.55
C THR A 116 -10.10 -24.11 0.75
N THR A 117 -10.60 -22.94 0.38
CA THR A 117 -12.00 -22.55 0.56
C THR A 117 -12.81 -22.67 -0.74
N ASN A 118 -12.14 -22.83 -1.87
CA ASN A 118 -12.72 -22.79 -3.21
C ASN A 118 -13.49 -21.50 -3.48
N ARG A 119 -12.99 -20.37 -2.94
CA ARG A 119 -13.60 -19.05 -3.05
C ARG A 119 -12.63 -18.07 -3.67
N GLN A 120 -13.19 -17.13 -4.46
CA GLN A 120 -12.45 -16.01 -5.00
C GLN A 120 -12.50 -14.84 -4.03
N ALA A 121 -11.37 -14.16 -3.87
CA ALA A 121 -11.31 -12.94 -3.08
C ALA A 121 -11.89 -11.77 -3.86
N PHE A 122 -12.62 -10.90 -3.16
CA PHE A 122 -13.21 -9.69 -3.72
C PHE A 122 -12.91 -8.50 -2.83
N PHE A 123 -12.54 -7.39 -3.45
CA PHE A 123 -12.47 -6.12 -2.77
C PHE A 123 -13.81 -5.39 -2.99
N ARG A 124 -14.46 -5.01 -1.90
CA ARG A 124 -15.84 -4.50 -1.93
C ARG A 124 -15.92 -3.04 -1.51
N PRO A 125 -16.86 -2.26 -2.12
CA PRO A 125 -17.05 -0.85 -1.73
C PRO A 125 -17.40 -0.64 -0.26
N GLU A 126 -18.15 -1.55 0.33
CA GLU A 126 -18.58 -1.45 1.73
C GLU A 126 -17.50 -1.83 2.74
N GLN A 127 -16.34 -2.29 2.27
CA GLN A 127 -15.23 -2.72 3.12
C GLN A 127 -13.92 -2.07 2.67
N PRO A 128 -13.78 -0.73 2.80
CA PRO A 128 -12.54 -0.07 2.46
C PRO A 128 -11.40 -0.55 3.37
N LEU A 129 -10.19 -0.54 2.84
CA LEU A 129 -8.99 -0.93 3.59
C LEU A 129 -8.38 0.32 4.23
N SER A 130 -8.33 0.32 5.56
CA SER A 130 -7.68 1.39 6.31
C SER A 130 -6.19 1.16 6.38
N ILE A 131 -5.42 2.23 6.24
CA ILE A 131 -3.98 2.24 6.45
C ILE A 131 -3.72 2.90 7.78
N HIS A 132 -2.99 2.21 8.66
CA HIS A 132 -2.57 2.73 9.95
C HIS A 132 -1.21 2.13 10.28
N CYS A 133 -0.17 2.91 10.06
CA CYS A 133 1.20 2.42 10.10
C CYS A 133 2.09 3.45 10.78
N ARG A 134 2.80 3.01 11.83
CA ARG A 134 3.83 3.82 12.50
C ARG A 134 5.20 3.27 12.13
N ILE A 135 6.03 4.13 11.55
CA ILE A 135 7.37 3.78 11.12
C ILE A 135 8.37 4.45 12.06
N THR A 136 9.20 3.66 12.73
CA THR A 136 10.17 4.18 13.70
C THR A 136 11.58 3.80 13.27
N ALA A 137 12.49 4.76 13.32
CA ALA A 137 13.89 4.47 13.04
C ALA A 137 14.55 3.88 14.30
N THR A 138 15.31 2.81 14.09
CA THR A 138 16.08 2.17 15.17
C THR A 138 17.20 3.08 15.63
N ALA A 139 17.61 2.86 16.86
CA ALA A 139 18.74 3.61 17.43
C ALA A 139 20.07 3.26 16.77
#